data_acd745a97ffcc204a748f9f832874ef0
#
_entry.id   acd745a97ffcc204a748f9f832874ef0
#
_cell.length_a   1.000
_cell.length_b   1.000
_cell.length_c   1.000
_cell.angle_alpha   90.00
_cell.angle_beta   90.00
_cell.angle_gamma   90.00
#
_symmetry.space_group_name_H-M   'P 1'
#
loop_
_entity.id
_entity.type
_entity.pdbx_description
1 polymer ?
#
loop_
_entity_poly.entity_id
_entity_poly.type
_entity_poly.pdbx_seq_one_letter_code
_entity_poly.pdbx_strand_id
1 'polypeptide(L)'
;TDDDGRLYMYNGSSNRFPLYGIELDRKTMAPKGTRKEMYLLEPWRYGWQRFGEYMDDTFLDPFMEGAWMTKHRGRYYLQYGAPGTEFSGYSDGVIAGDNPLGPFTPQSMPFSFKPGGFARGAGHGATFTDRWNNYWHVSTITIAVKNNFERRIGIWPAGFDGDGVMYCDQTFGDYPFYLPDGPSDHLKSRFTGWMLLNYNKPVAVSSTLGGHTPNF
;
A
#
# COMPACT_ATOMS: atom_id res chain seq x y z
N THR A 1 9.51 11.92 11.62
CA THR A 1 9.23 12.98 12.63
C THR A 1 7.79 13.43 12.47
N ASP A 2 7.06 13.54 13.54
CA ASP A 2 5.69 14.05 13.57
C ASP A 2 5.65 15.59 13.67
N ASP A 3 4.47 16.20 13.50
CA ASP A 3 4.29 17.67 13.51
C ASP A 3 4.63 18.29 14.87
N ASP A 4 4.45 17.56 15.96
CA ASP A 4 4.83 17.95 17.30
C ASP A 4 6.32 17.76 17.62
N GLY A 5 7.08 17.30 16.63
CA GLY A 5 8.51 17.07 16.72
C GLY A 5 8.91 15.73 17.35
N ARG A 6 7.98 14.87 17.76
CA ARG A 6 8.30 13.50 18.21
C ARG A 6 8.80 12.65 17.04
N LEU A 7 9.65 11.70 17.35
CA LEU A 7 10.22 10.79 16.37
C LEU A 7 9.71 9.38 16.62
N TYR A 8 9.21 8.74 15.57
CA TYR A 8 8.72 7.37 15.63
C TYR A 8 9.49 6.47 14.66
N MET A 9 9.70 5.24 15.05
CA MET A 9 10.23 4.18 14.20
C MET A 9 9.18 3.09 14.05
N TYR A 10 8.99 2.65 12.82
CA TYR A 10 8.14 1.51 12.48
C TYR A 10 9.00 0.43 11.83
N ASN A 11 8.80 -0.82 12.22
CA ASN A 11 9.57 -1.94 11.72
C ASN A 11 8.79 -3.24 11.81
N GLY A 12 9.23 -4.22 11.05
CA GLY A 12 8.71 -5.57 11.02
C GLY A 12 8.94 -6.19 9.65
N SER A 13 9.31 -7.45 9.64
CA SER A 13 9.53 -8.25 8.43
C SER A 13 9.39 -9.71 8.84
N SER A 14 8.18 -10.29 8.66
CA SER A 14 7.88 -11.62 9.17
C SER A 14 6.58 -12.16 8.59
N ASN A 15 6.46 -13.49 8.61
CA ASN A 15 5.20 -14.20 8.38
C ASN A 15 4.45 -14.54 9.68
N ARG A 16 5.00 -14.24 10.85
CA ARG A 16 4.43 -14.62 12.16
C ARG A 16 4.35 -13.49 13.18
N PHE A 17 5.17 -12.45 13.00
CA PHE A 17 5.24 -11.35 13.95
C PHE A 17 4.65 -10.08 13.34
N PRO A 18 3.97 -9.27 14.16
CA PRO A 18 3.35 -8.03 13.70
C PRO A 18 4.39 -6.97 13.27
N LEU A 19 3.91 -5.94 12.59
CA LEU A 19 4.61 -4.67 12.53
C LEU A 19 4.59 -4.03 13.91
N TYR A 20 5.68 -3.37 14.25
CA TYR A 20 5.85 -2.66 15.51
C TYR A 20 6.09 -1.19 15.29
N GLY A 21 5.70 -0.38 16.27
CA GLY A 21 5.99 1.04 16.35
C GLY A 21 6.54 1.41 17.71
N ILE A 22 7.44 2.38 17.76
CA ILE A 22 8.02 2.91 18.99
C ILE A 22 8.40 4.37 18.84
N GLU A 23 8.25 5.16 19.90
CA GLU A 23 8.82 6.50 19.97
C GLU A 23 10.31 6.43 20.27
N LEU A 24 11.10 7.29 19.62
CA LEU A 24 12.52 7.42 19.85
C LEU A 24 12.86 8.77 20.49
N ASP A 25 13.87 8.80 21.30
CA ASP A 25 14.49 10.04 21.72
C ASP A 25 15.22 10.70 20.53
N ARG A 26 14.90 11.96 20.24
CA ARG A 26 15.45 12.66 19.07
C ARG A 26 16.96 12.92 19.10
N LYS A 27 17.54 12.96 20.29
CA LYS A 27 18.97 13.26 20.45
C LYS A 27 19.81 12.00 20.44
N THR A 28 19.33 10.97 21.12
CA THR A 28 20.07 9.72 21.32
C THR A 28 19.65 8.61 20.38
N MET A 29 18.48 8.76 19.72
CA MET A 29 17.82 7.71 18.92
C MET A 29 17.43 6.46 19.74
N ALA A 30 17.51 6.55 21.07
CA ALA A 30 17.15 5.45 21.94
C ALA A 30 15.62 5.28 21.99
N PRO A 31 15.13 4.03 22.09
CA PRO A 31 13.71 3.75 22.28
C PRO A 31 13.18 4.37 23.58
N LYS A 32 11.98 4.95 23.51
CA LYS A 32 11.22 5.44 24.66
C LYS A 32 10.09 4.48 25.00
N GLY A 33 10.25 3.72 26.04
CA GLY A 33 9.26 2.75 26.50
C GLY A 33 9.26 1.44 25.71
N THR A 34 8.12 0.77 25.68
CA THR A 34 7.94 -0.53 25.04
C THR A 34 7.38 -0.36 23.63
N ARG A 35 7.91 -1.11 22.68
CA ARG A 35 7.34 -1.16 21.32
C ARG A 35 5.90 -1.66 21.37
N LYS A 36 5.06 -1.10 20.51
CA LYS A 36 3.66 -1.48 20.35
C LYS A 36 3.48 -2.31 19.09
N GLU A 37 2.60 -3.28 19.17
CA GLU A 37 2.13 -4.01 17.98
C GLU A 37 1.17 -3.14 17.20
N MET A 38 1.46 -2.97 15.90
CA MET A 38 0.67 -2.13 15.01
C MET A 38 -0.35 -2.95 14.23
N TYR A 39 0.11 -4.04 13.61
CA TYR A 39 -0.72 -4.89 12.76
C TYR A 39 -0.07 -6.25 12.52
N LEU A 40 -0.90 -7.27 12.42
CA LEU A 40 -0.57 -8.60 11.90
C LEU A 40 -1.57 -8.93 10.79
N LEU A 41 -1.12 -9.61 9.73
CA LEU A 41 -1.98 -10.01 8.63
C LEU A 41 -3.17 -10.89 9.09
N GLU A 42 -4.31 -10.69 8.43
CA GLU A 42 -5.57 -11.39 8.70
C GLU A 42 -6.05 -12.11 7.41
N PRO A 43 -5.31 -13.09 6.87
CA PRO A 43 -5.62 -13.70 5.57
C PRO A 43 -6.95 -14.47 5.55
N TRP A 44 -7.47 -14.82 6.72
CA TRP A 44 -8.83 -15.38 6.86
C TRP A 44 -9.93 -14.35 6.61
N ARG A 45 -9.64 -13.07 6.86
CA ARG A 45 -10.55 -11.94 6.69
C ARG A 45 -10.37 -11.21 5.37
N TYR A 46 -9.11 -11.03 4.96
CA TYR A 46 -8.72 -10.30 3.76
C TYR A 46 -8.01 -11.26 2.80
N GLY A 47 -8.76 -11.79 1.82
CA GLY A 47 -8.25 -12.81 0.90
C GLY A 47 -7.01 -12.39 0.11
N TRP A 48 -6.86 -11.10 -0.20
CA TRP A 48 -5.67 -10.57 -0.88
C TRP A 48 -4.37 -10.73 -0.07
N GLN A 49 -4.47 -10.94 1.23
CA GLN A 49 -3.32 -11.19 2.10
C GLN A 49 -2.86 -12.67 2.09
N ARG A 50 -3.56 -13.54 1.40
CA ARG A 50 -3.17 -14.96 1.32
C ARG A 50 -1.93 -15.13 0.46
N PHE A 51 -1.13 -16.10 0.81
CA PHE A 51 0.05 -16.49 0.06
C PHE A 51 -0.34 -17.13 -1.30
N GLY A 52 0.62 -17.21 -2.24
CA GLY A 52 0.40 -17.84 -3.54
C GLY A 52 0.12 -16.83 -4.68
N GLU A 53 0.39 -17.27 -5.92
CA GLU A 53 0.24 -16.44 -7.13
C GLU A 53 -1.21 -15.96 -7.33
N TYR A 54 -2.19 -16.76 -6.88
CA TYR A 54 -3.62 -16.45 -6.98
C TYR A 54 -4.24 -16.06 -5.64
N MET A 55 -3.41 -15.85 -4.60
CA MET A 55 -3.90 -15.53 -3.24
C MET A 55 -4.86 -16.60 -2.70
N ASP A 56 -4.60 -17.84 -2.97
CA ASP A 56 -5.43 -19.00 -2.67
C ASP A 56 -4.82 -20.00 -1.68
N ASP A 57 -3.55 -19.81 -1.33
CA ASP A 57 -2.89 -20.64 -0.31
C ASP A 57 -3.41 -20.26 1.08
N THR A 58 -4.06 -21.22 1.75
CA THR A 58 -4.60 -21.08 3.10
C THR A 58 -3.78 -21.81 4.16
N PHE A 59 -2.65 -22.41 3.78
CA PHE A 59 -1.80 -23.22 4.67
C PHE A 59 -0.52 -22.48 5.09
N LEU A 60 0.06 -21.72 4.17
CA LEU A 60 1.27 -20.96 4.45
C LEU A 60 0.94 -19.58 5.00
N ASP A 61 1.68 -19.18 6.02
CA ASP A 61 1.56 -17.84 6.59
C ASP A 61 2.14 -16.81 5.60
N PRO A 62 1.34 -15.82 5.19
CA PRO A 62 1.82 -14.78 4.29
C PRO A 62 2.86 -13.90 4.97
N PHE A 63 3.73 -13.29 4.16
CA PHE A 63 4.81 -12.43 4.62
C PHE A 63 4.36 -10.97 4.64
N MET A 64 4.77 -10.22 5.67
CA MET A 64 4.51 -8.78 5.81
C MET A 64 5.79 -8.02 6.10
N GLU A 65 6.01 -6.90 5.41
CA GLU A 65 7.20 -6.07 5.55
C GLU A 65 6.95 -4.63 5.10
N GLY A 66 8.02 -3.81 4.96
CA GLY A 66 7.96 -2.53 4.27
C GLY A 66 7.14 -1.46 4.99
N ALA A 67 7.23 -1.38 6.31
CA ALA A 67 6.50 -0.39 7.09
C ALA A 67 6.83 1.06 6.68
N TRP A 68 5.82 1.80 6.20
CA TRP A 68 5.96 3.21 5.84
C TRP A 68 4.78 4.03 6.37
N MET A 69 5.07 5.13 7.05
CA MET A 69 4.04 6.01 7.63
C MET A 69 3.82 7.24 6.78
N THR A 70 2.56 7.48 6.40
CA THR A 70 2.09 8.73 5.77
C THR A 70 1.09 9.39 6.70
N LYS A 71 1.17 10.72 6.83
CA LYS A 71 0.17 11.51 7.56
C LYS A 71 -0.64 12.35 6.59
N HIS A 72 -1.96 12.29 6.71
CA HIS A 72 -2.87 13.10 5.89
C HIS A 72 -4.00 13.66 6.76
N ARG A 73 -4.19 14.97 6.77
CA ARG A 73 -5.23 15.68 7.55
C ARG A 73 -5.30 15.25 9.01
N GLY A 74 -4.13 15.09 9.65
CA GLY A 74 -4.02 14.70 11.06
C GLY A 74 -4.17 13.20 11.33
N ARG A 75 -4.51 12.40 10.33
CA ARG A 75 -4.64 10.95 10.43
C ARG A 75 -3.39 10.24 9.94
N TYR A 76 -3.06 9.10 10.53
CA TYR A 76 -1.86 8.31 10.27
C TYR A 76 -2.22 7.08 9.46
N TYR A 77 -1.42 6.81 8.42
CA TYR A 77 -1.60 5.71 7.47
C TYR A 77 -0.31 4.90 7.43
N LEU A 78 -0.29 3.77 8.13
CA LEU A 78 0.84 2.85 8.14
C LEU A 78 0.67 1.84 7.02
N GLN A 79 1.54 1.91 6.02
CA GLN A 79 1.58 1.06 4.85
C GLN A 79 2.45 -0.17 5.13
N TYR A 80 2.18 -1.26 4.41
CA TYR A 80 2.94 -2.51 4.50
C TYR A 80 2.81 -3.32 3.22
N GLY A 81 3.89 -4.00 2.82
CA GLY A 81 3.90 -4.93 1.70
C GLY A 81 3.47 -6.35 2.11
N ALA A 82 2.62 -6.99 1.32
CA ALA A 82 2.13 -8.36 1.47
C ALA A 82 1.57 -8.89 0.13
N PRO A 83 1.33 -10.21 -0.03
CA PRO A 83 1.63 -11.33 0.88
C PRO A 83 3.02 -11.93 0.70
N GLY A 84 3.68 -11.69 -0.42
CA GLY A 84 4.99 -12.23 -0.72
C GLY A 84 5.55 -11.65 -2.01
N THR A 85 6.81 -11.27 -1.97
CA THR A 85 7.50 -10.51 -3.03
C THR A 85 7.67 -11.29 -4.34
N GLU A 86 7.56 -12.60 -4.30
CA GLU A 86 7.67 -13.51 -5.45
C GLU A 86 6.40 -13.55 -6.33
N PHE A 87 5.27 -13.07 -5.83
CA PHE A 87 3.98 -13.19 -6.50
C PHE A 87 3.58 -11.93 -7.26
N SER A 88 2.80 -12.10 -8.32
CA SER A 88 2.20 -11.00 -9.06
C SER A 88 1.24 -10.17 -8.21
N GLY A 89 0.62 -10.79 -7.20
CA GLY A 89 -0.28 -10.15 -6.24
C GLY A 89 0.43 -9.39 -5.11
N TYR A 90 1.77 -9.30 -5.12
CA TYR A 90 2.51 -8.51 -4.13
C TYR A 90 2.07 -7.04 -4.18
N SER A 91 1.59 -6.53 -3.06
CA SER A 91 0.85 -5.26 -2.98
C SER A 91 1.16 -4.52 -1.68
N ASP A 92 0.75 -3.27 -1.59
CA ASP A 92 0.79 -2.52 -0.35
C ASP A 92 -0.61 -2.34 0.23
N GLY A 93 -0.81 -2.90 1.43
CA GLY A 93 -1.94 -2.60 2.29
C GLY A 93 -1.70 -1.37 3.14
N VAL A 94 -2.75 -0.91 3.82
CA VAL A 94 -2.66 0.23 4.74
C VAL A 94 -3.61 0.06 5.91
N ILE A 95 -3.14 0.45 7.08
CA ILE A 95 -3.95 0.62 8.29
C ILE A 95 -3.97 2.10 8.67
N ALA A 96 -5.12 2.60 9.12
CA ALA A 96 -5.30 4.02 9.43
C ALA A 96 -5.75 4.23 10.88
N GLY A 97 -5.29 5.31 11.51
CA GLY A 97 -5.61 5.67 12.89
C GLY A 97 -5.34 7.13 13.20
N ASP A 98 -5.76 7.57 14.37
CA ASP A 98 -5.66 8.97 14.79
C ASP A 98 -4.41 9.26 15.62
N ASN A 99 -3.63 8.23 15.94
CA ASN A 99 -2.38 8.36 16.67
C ASN A 99 -1.24 7.61 15.96
N PRO A 100 0.00 8.08 16.06
CA PRO A 100 1.14 7.47 15.39
C PRO A 100 1.46 6.04 15.87
N LEU A 101 1.04 5.68 17.07
CA LEU A 101 1.18 4.34 17.64
C LEU A 101 -0.17 3.63 17.81
N GLY A 102 -1.17 3.99 17.01
CA GLY A 102 -2.49 3.38 16.97
C GLY A 102 -3.42 3.76 18.14
N PRO A 103 -4.59 3.11 18.24
CA PRO A 103 -4.98 1.93 17.44
C PRO A 103 -5.21 2.25 15.96
N PHE A 104 -5.02 1.22 15.12
CA PHE A 104 -5.24 1.30 13.68
C PHE A 104 -6.37 0.39 13.22
N THR A 105 -7.01 0.78 12.12
CA THR A 105 -8.02 -0.02 11.41
C THR A 105 -7.54 -0.28 9.99
N PRO A 106 -7.50 -1.54 9.51
CA PRO A 106 -7.07 -1.85 8.16
C PRO A 106 -8.11 -1.41 7.12
N GLN A 107 -7.63 -0.93 5.97
CA GLN A 107 -8.43 -0.89 4.75
C GLN A 107 -8.69 -2.33 4.29
N SER A 108 -9.90 -2.59 3.78
CA SER A 108 -10.28 -3.94 3.34
C SER A 108 -9.48 -4.43 2.13
N MET A 109 -9.08 -3.49 1.27
CA MET A 109 -8.33 -3.74 0.05
C MET A 109 -6.95 -3.09 0.11
N PRO A 110 -5.95 -3.64 -0.58
CA PRO A 110 -4.68 -2.96 -0.74
C PRO A 110 -4.89 -1.65 -1.50
N PHE A 111 -4.19 -0.60 -1.12
CA PHE A 111 -4.27 0.66 -1.84
C PHE A 111 -3.36 0.68 -3.08
N SER A 112 -2.34 -0.16 -3.10
CA SER A 112 -1.44 -0.38 -4.23
C SER A 112 -1.46 -1.86 -4.60
N PHE A 113 -2.11 -2.17 -5.74
CA PHE A 113 -2.31 -3.54 -6.20
C PHE A 113 -2.29 -3.64 -7.71
N LYS A 114 -1.29 -4.33 -8.25
CA LYS A 114 -1.09 -4.50 -9.69
C LYS A 114 -0.71 -5.94 -10.04
N PRO A 115 -1.66 -6.86 -10.05
CA PRO A 115 -1.39 -8.29 -10.26
C PRO A 115 -1.12 -8.65 -11.72
N GLY A 116 -1.30 -7.73 -12.66
CA GLY A 116 -1.13 -7.96 -14.09
C GLY A 116 -0.69 -6.72 -14.85
N GLY A 117 -0.65 -6.82 -16.18
CA GLY A 117 -0.16 -5.78 -17.08
C GLY A 117 1.34 -5.93 -17.38
N PHE A 118 1.92 -4.90 -18.00
CA PHE A 118 3.34 -4.88 -18.35
C PHE A 118 4.25 -4.93 -17.09
N ALA A 119 3.91 -4.17 -16.06
CA ALA A 119 4.58 -4.16 -14.77
C ALA A 119 3.63 -4.67 -13.70
N ARG A 120 4.06 -5.59 -12.86
CA ARG A 120 3.24 -6.27 -11.85
C ARG A 120 3.95 -6.36 -10.50
N GLY A 121 3.23 -6.72 -9.43
CA GLY A 121 3.78 -6.90 -8.10
C GLY A 121 4.21 -5.59 -7.44
N ALA A 122 3.27 -4.71 -7.12
CA ALA A 122 3.48 -3.33 -6.69
C ALA A 122 3.53 -3.17 -5.16
N GLY A 123 4.37 -3.95 -4.48
CA GLY A 123 4.50 -3.93 -3.02
C GLY A 123 5.84 -3.38 -2.49
N HIS A 124 5.97 -3.28 -1.17
CA HIS A 124 7.09 -2.74 -0.40
C HIS A 124 7.41 -1.30 -0.82
N GLY A 125 6.41 -0.47 -0.78
CA GLY A 125 6.48 0.87 -1.28
C GLY A 125 6.57 1.96 -0.22
N ALA A 126 6.67 3.19 -0.72
CA ALA A 126 6.67 4.41 0.05
C ALA A 126 5.83 5.47 -0.63
N THR A 127 5.03 6.20 0.13
CA THR A 127 4.24 7.32 -0.38
C THR A 127 4.87 8.65 0.05
N PHE A 128 4.99 9.56 -0.87
CA PHE A 128 5.57 10.90 -0.65
C PHE A 128 4.79 11.95 -1.41
N THR A 129 5.06 13.22 -1.14
CA THR A 129 4.51 14.34 -1.90
C THR A 129 5.60 15.04 -2.71
N ASP A 130 5.26 15.50 -3.90
CA ASP A 130 6.11 16.37 -4.68
C ASP A 130 6.01 17.84 -4.21
N ARG A 131 6.72 18.75 -4.89
CA ARG A 131 6.73 20.18 -4.58
C ARG A 131 5.38 20.89 -4.74
N TRP A 132 4.40 20.27 -5.39
CA TRP A 132 3.04 20.77 -5.56
C TRP A 132 2.03 20.10 -4.64
N ASN A 133 2.54 19.24 -3.70
CA ASN A 133 1.75 18.42 -2.80
C ASN A 133 0.91 17.33 -3.50
N ASN A 134 1.28 16.94 -4.72
CA ASN A 134 0.72 15.73 -5.32
C ASN A 134 1.31 14.51 -4.59
N TYR A 135 0.46 13.55 -4.24
CA TYR A 135 0.91 12.29 -3.66
C TYR A 135 1.39 11.34 -4.74
N TRP A 136 2.49 10.69 -4.46
CA TRP A 136 3.10 9.66 -5.30
C TRP A 136 3.41 8.43 -4.46
N HIS A 137 3.18 7.26 -5.04
CA HIS A 137 3.59 6.00 -4.45
C HIS A 137 4.67 5.37 -5.32
N VAL A 138 5.78 4.98 -4.71
CA VAL A 138 6.82 4.18 -5.34
C VAL A 138 6.85 2.81 -4.72
N SER A 139 6.98 1.78 -5.52
CA SER A 139 7.14 0.42 -5.04
C SER A 139 7.94 -0.44 -6.00
N THR A 140 8.24 -1.65 -5.59
CA THR A 140 8.92 -2.61 -6.47
C THR A 140 7.96 -3.16 -7.51
N ILE A 141 8.47 -3.34 -8.72
CA ILE A 141 7.73 -4.00 -9.81
C ILE A 141 8.57 -5.08 -10.45
N THR A 142 7.89 -6.05 -11.05
CA THR A 142 8.47 -7.10 -11.86
C THR A 142 8.10 -6.90 -13.33
N ILE A 143 9.07 -6.86 -14.22
CA ILE A 143 8.88 -6.67 -15.65
C ILE A 143 9.53 -7.82 -16.41
N ALA A 144 8.72 -8.73 -16.97
CA ALA A 144 9.14 -9.78 -17.90
C ALA A 144 10.42 -10.52 -17.46
N VAL A 145 10.50 -10.99 -16.26
CA VAL A 145 11.73 -11.43 -15.62
C VAL A 145 11.95 -12.91 -15.62
N LYS A 146 13.22 -13.28 -15.64
CA LYS A 146 13.70 -14.64 -15.41
C LYS A 146 13.91 -14.97 -13.93
N ASN A 147 13.91 -13.94 -13.06
CA ASN A 147 14.17 -14.07 -11.64
C ASN A 147 13.17 -13.20 -10.85
N ASN A 148 12.44 -13.78 -9.92
CA ASN A 148 11.45 -13.11 -9.08
C ASN A 148 12.04 -11.99 -8.22
N PHE A 149 13.34 -11.99 -7.97
CA PHE A 149 14.03 -10.95 -7.23
C PHE A 149 14.69 -9.88 -8.12
N GLU A 150 14.53 -9.97 -9.42
CA GLU A 150 14.89 -8.88 -10.32
C GLU A 150 13.81 -7.82 -10.28
N ARG A 151 14.08 -6.72 -9.57
CA ARG A 151 13.13 -5.66 -9.28
C ARG A 151 13.44 -4.38 -10.05
N ARG A 152 12.39 -3.65 -10.37
CA ARG A 152 12.43 -2.29 -10.90
C ARG A 152 11.61 -1.38 -9.99
N ILE A 153 11.76 -0.10 -10.16
CA ILE A 153 10.96 0.90 -9.45
C ILE A 153 9.78 1.29 -10.32
N GLY A 154 8.57 1.12 -9.79
CA GLY A 154 7.36 1.72 -10.30
C GLY A 154 7.03 3.00 -9.54
N ILE A 155 6.43 3.97 -10.22
CA ILE A 155 5.90 5.18 -9.61
C ILE A 155 4.47 5.42 -10.11
N TRP A 156 3.57 5.72 -9.20
CA TRP A 156 2.17 5.94 -9.51
C TRP A 156 1.62 7.14 -8.74
N PRO A 157 0.63 7.84 -9.32
CA PRO A 157 -0.17 8.79 -8.57
C PRO A 157 -0.89 8.09 -7.41
N ALA A 158 -0.88 8.72 -6.27
CA ALA A 158 -1.59 8.25 -5.07
C ALA A 158 -2.38 9.39 -4.44
N GLY A 159 -3.24 9.09 -3.50
CA GLY A 159 -4.02 10.10 -2.80
C GLY A 159 -4.98 9.52 -1.78
N PHE A 160 -5.89 10.38 -1.39
CA PHE A 160 -6.95 10.07 -0.43
C PHE A 160 -8.26 10.58 -1.00
N ASP A 161 -9.31 9.78 -0.93
CA ASP A 161 -10.65 10.20 -1.34
C ASP A 161 -11.32 11.08 -0.26
N GLY A 162 -12.60 11.41 -0.50
CA GLY A 162 -13.38 12.24 0.42
C GLY A 162 -13.59 11.63 1.80
N ASP A 163 -13.56 10.30 1.90
CA ASP A 163 -13.73 9.54 3.14
C ASP A 163 -12.38 9.22 3.82
N GLY A 164 -11.28 9.67 3.22
CA GLY A 164 -9.92 9.43 3.71
C GLY A 164 -9.41 8.02 3.41
N VAL A 165 -9.99 7.33 2.43
CA VAL A 165 -9.48 6.06 1.94
C VAL A 165 -8.28 6.32 1.05
N MET A 166 -7.16 5.66 1.35
CA MET A 166 -5.94 5.77 0.56
C MET A 166 -6.06 4.96 -0.73
N TYR A 167 -5.64 5.54 -1.84
CA TYR A 167 -5.65 4.88 -3.14
C TYR A 167 -4.36 5.14 -3.93
N CYS A 168 -4.12 4.31 -4.94
CA CYS A 168 -3.02 4.44 -5.89
C CYS A 168 -3.54 4.16 -7.31
N ASP A 169 -3.27 5.06 -8.26
CA ASP A 169 -3.64 4.86 -9.66
C ASP A 169 -2.53 4.12 -10.42
N GLN A 170 -2.65 2.81 -10.47
CA GLN A 170 -1.66 1.94 -11.06
C GLN A 170 -1.85 1.68 -12.56
N THR A 171 -2.85 2.27 -13.18
CA THR A 171 -2.98 2.29 -14.65
C THR A 171 -1.84 3.09 -15.29
N PHE A 172 -1.22 3.98 -14.53
CA PHE A 172 -0.09 4.80 -14.94
C PHE A 172 1.19 4.01 -15.25
N GLY A 173 1.34 2.80 -14.77
CA GLY A 173 2.62 2.07 -14.85
C GLY A 173 2.88 1.33 -16.17
N ASP A 174 1.89 1.23 -17.07
CA ASP A 174 1.99 0.37 -18.26
C ASP A 174 2.42 1.11 -19.53
N TYR A 175 2.52 2.43 -19.49
CA TYR A 175 2.94 3.24 -20.65
C TYR A 175 3.59 4.56 -20.23
N PRO A 176 4.36 5.19 -21.12
CA PRO A 176 4.98 6.49 -20.87
C PRO A 176 3.93 7.57 -20.60
N PHE A 177 4.18 8.43 -19.64
CA PHE A 177 3.35 9.58 -19.29
C PHE A 177 4.21 10.78 -18.90
N TYR A 178 3.64 11.96 -19.01
CA TYR A 178 4.27 13.18 -18.53
C TYR A 178 3.94 13.38 -17.04
N LEU A 179 4.96 13.70 -16.27
CA LEU A 179 4.75 14.13 -14.89
C LEU A 179 4.03 15.49 -14.90
N PRO A 180 3.06 15.71 -13.99
CA PRO A 180 2.41 17.01 -13.88
C PRO A 180 3.42 18.09 -13.45
N ASP A 181 3.27 19.27 -14.02
CA ASP A 181 4.06 20.48 -13.71
C ASP A 181 3.31 21.43 -12.76
N GLY A 182 2.27 20.96 -12.11
CA GLY A 182 1.43 21.67 -11.17
C GLY A 182 0.60 20.73 -10.28
N PRO A 183 -0.32 21.27 -9.46
CA PRO A 183 -1.26 20.47 -8.71
C PRO A 183 -2.10 19.56 -9.62
N SER A 184 -2.22 18.29 -9.26
CA SER A 184 -2.92 17.29 -10.04
C SER A 184 -3.93 16.54 -9.16
N ASP A 185 -5.14 16.32 -9.67
CA ASP A 185 -6.16 15.50 -9.06
C ASP A 185 -6.34 14.22 -9.87
N HIS A 186 -5.82 13.13 -9.37
CA HIS A 186 -5.84 11.84 -10.08
C HIS A 186 -7.24 11.25 -10.19
N LEU A 187 -8.15 11.61 -9.28
CA LEU A 187 -9.55 11.19 -9.38
C LEU A 187 -10.30 11.88 -10.53
N LYS A 188 -9.78 13.00 -11.00
CA LYS A 188 -10.26 13.72 -12.20
C LYS A 188 -9.38 13.45 -13.41
N SER A 189 -8.70 12.36 -13.41
CA SER A 189 -7.65 11.98 -14.33
C SER A 189 -7.81 12.46 -15.76
N ARG A 190 -6.74 12.91 -16.30
CA ARG A 190 -6.50 13.31 -17.70
C ARG A 190 -5.80 12.26 -18.49
N PHE A 191 -6.13 11.03 -18.18
CA PHE A 191 -5.43 9.93 -18.76
C PHE A 191 -5.68 9.88 -20.26
N THR A 192 -4.77 10.32 -21.05
CA THR A 192 -4.45 9.99 -22.45
C THR A 192 -5.58 9.47 -23.34
N GLY A 193 -6.84 9.86 -23.12
CA GLY A 193 -7.97 9.50 -23.96
C GLY A 193 -8.57 8.11 -23.74
N TRP A 194 -8.01 7.27 -22.89
CA TRP A 194 -8.60 5.98 -22.52
C TRP A 194 -9.26 6.10 -21.14
N MET A 195 -10.57 5.96 -21.12
CA MET A 195 -11.34 6.00 -19.89
C MET A 195 -11.87 4.61 -19.57
N LEU A 196 -11.58 4.11 -18.37
CA LEU A 196 -12.28 2.96 -17.85
C LEU A 196 -13.73 3.35 -17.58
N LEU A 197 -14.63 2.93 -18.47
CA LEU A 197 -16.06 3.27 -18.36
C LEU A 197 -16.72 2.67 -17.11
N ASN A 198 -16.12 1.64 -16.53
CA ASN A 198 -16.56 0.96 -15.31
C ASN A 198 -15.84 1.43 -14.04
N TYR A 199 -14.93 2.40 -14.14
CA TYR A 199 -14.24 2.93 -12.96
C TYR A 199 -15.23 3.55 -11.98
N ASN A 200 -15.15 3.16 -10.70
CA ASN A 200 -16.09 3.55 -9.64
C ASN A 200 -17.57 3.31 -9.95
N LYS A 201 -17.89 2.34 -10.81
CA LYS A 201 -19.27 1.94 -11.07
C LYS A 201 -19.67 0.76 -10.18
N PRO A 202 -20.93 0.70 -9.75
CA PRO A 202 -21.43 -0.47 -9.05
C PRO A 202 -21.23 -1.73 -9.88
N VAL A 203 -20.73 -2.77 -9.24
CA VAL A 203 -20.50 -4.09 -9.86
C VAL A 203 -21.40 -5.10 -9.22
N ALA A 204 -22.08 -5.91 -10.03
CA ALA A 204 -22.82 -7.07 -9.57
C ALA A 204 -22.18 -8.35 -10.12
N VAL A 205 -21.93 -9.30 -9.25
CA VAL A 205 -21.33 -10.59 -9.61
C VAL A 205 -22.16 -11.74 -9.01
N SER A 206 -22.13 -12.90 -9.66
CA SER A 206 -22.83 -14.10 -9.15
C SER A 206 -22.11 -14.73 -7.95
N SER A 207 -20.77 -14.55 -7.89
CA SER A 207 -19.94 -15.04 -6.78
C SER A 207 -18.63 -14.27 -6.73
N THR A 208 -17.98 -14.28 -5.57
CA THR A 208 -16.61 -13.77 -5.38
C THR A 208 -15.75 -14.83 -4.73
N LEU A 209 -14.45 -14.77 -4.95
CA LEU A 209 -13.50 -15.51 -4.14
C LEU A 209 -13.60 -15.00 -2.70
N GLY A 210 -13.61 -15.90 -1.73
CA GLY A 210 -13.77 -15.54 -0.32
C GLY A 210 -12.76 -14.48 0.12
N GLY A 211 -13.26 -13.41 0.75
CA GLY A 211 -12.47 -12.28 1.20
C GLY A 211 -12.22 -11.19 0.12
N HIS A 212 -12.72 -11.36 -1.10
CA HIS A 212 -12.68 -10.33 -2.14
C HIS A 212 -14.05 -9.68 -2.30
N THR A 213 -14.05 -8.38 -2.53
CA THR A 213 -15.28 -7.65 -2.86
C THR A 213 -15.44 -7.55 -4.37
N PRO A 214 -16.68 -7.39 -4.89
CA PRO A 214 -16.90 -7.25 -6.33
C PRO A 214 -16.40 -5.93 -6.92
N ASN A 215 -16.01 -4.98 -6.11
CA ASN A 215 -15.55 -3.65 -6.53
C ASN A 215 -14.02 -3.59 -6.60
N PHE A 216 -13.43 -4.59 -7.18
CA PHE A 216 -12.00 -4.64 -7.44
C PHE A 216 -11.63 -3.90 -8.70
#